data_d3f2f44cd442a99ca052c99b5aa64c2d
#
_entry.id   d3f2f44cd442a99ca052c99b5aa64c2d
#
_cell.length_a   1.000
_cell.length_b   1.000
_cell.length_c   1.000
_cell.angle_alpha   90.00
_cell.angle_beta   90.00
_cell.angle_gamma   90.00
#
_symmetry.space_group_name_H-M   'P 1'
#
loop_
_entity.id
_entity.type
_entity.pdbx_description
1 polymer ?
#
loop_
_entity_poly.entity_id
_entity_poly.type
_entity_poly.pdbx_seq_one_letter_code
_entity_poly.pdbx_strand_id
1 'polypeptide(L)'
;MSEKDTLILAIESSCDETAASVVKNGRCVLSNIISSQIAIHTLYGGVVPEIASRKHIEKINQVVEAALKEADVTLDDIDAIGVTYGPGLVGALLVGVAEAKAIAYAKKKPLVGVHHIEGHVSANYIEHPDLEPPFLCEIISGGHTHLVIVKDYGSFEILGRTRDDAAGEAFDKVARAIGLGYPGGPKIDKLAKEGNPHAIDFPRAHMEDAPYDFSFSGVKSAVLNHLNKCRMTGEPIVEADIAASFQQAVVDVLVDNAIRAAKDYHMDRLAIAGGVASNGALRAAMEASCEKEGIRFYRPSPIFCTDNAAMIGVAAYYEYIRGTRHSWDLNAVPNLKLGER
;
A
#
# COMPACT_ATOMS: atom_id res chain seq x y z
N MET A 1 -17.70 -13.53 31.46
CA MET A 1 -18.54 -13.14 30.31
C MET A 1 -17.62 -13.10 29.13
N SER A 2 -17.81 -13.88 28.07
CA SER A 2 -17.03 -13.72 26.83
C SER A 2 -17.33 -12.32 26.29
N GLU A 3 -16.29 -11.54 26.03
CA GLU A 3 -16.48 -10.27 25.32
C GLU A 3 -17.21 -10.57 24.00
N LYS A 4 -18.21 -9.75 23.68
CA LYS A 4 -18.94 -9.87 22.42
C LYS A 4 -17.98 -9.59 21.28
N ASP A 5 -17.90 -10.47 20.30
CA ASP A 5 -17.14 -10.23 19.08
C ASP A 5 -17.59 -8.91 18.40
N THR A 6 -16.65 -8.15 17.92
CA THR A 6 -16.89 -6.91 17.16
C THR A 6 -16.66 -7.15 15.67
N LEU A 7 -17.67 -6.89 14.86
CA LEU A 7 -17.62 -7.04 13.40
C LEU A 7 -17.59 -5.69 12.69
N ILE A 8 -16.59 -5.47 11.86
CA ILE A 8 -16.44 -4.27 11.03
C ILE A 8 -16.68 -4.64 9.57
N LEU A 9 -17.66 -4.00 8.92
CA LEU A 9 -17.76 -3.98 7.47
C LEU A 9 -16.90 -2.84 6.95
N ALA A 10 -15.92 -3.14 6.10
CA ALA A 10 -14.99 -2.16 5.55
C ALA A 10 -15.14 -2.03 4.04
N ILE A 11 -14.93 -0.81 3.54
CA ILE A 11 -15.00 -0.45 2.12
C ILE A 11 -13.72 0.29 1.72
N GLU A 12 -13.09 -0.17 0.62
CA GLU A 12 -11.95 0.46 -0.03
C GLU A 12 -12.29 0.82 -1.48
N SER A 13 -12.05 2.06 -1.86
CA SER A 13 -12.24 2.55 -3.23
C SER A 13 -11.32 3.72 -3.60
N SER A 14 -10.15 3.81 -2.96
CA SER A 14 -9.29 5.02 -3.09
C SER A 14 -8.63 5.18 -4.47
N CYS A 15 -8.48 4.11 -5.25
CA CYS A 15 -7.77 4.13 -6.54
C CYS A 15 -8.49 3.31 -7.61
N ASP A 16 -8.02 2.10 -7.92
CA ASP A 16 -8.56 1.25 -8.98
C ASP A 16 -9.02 -0.13 -8.49
N GLU A 17 -9.07 -0.36 -7.19
CA GLU A 17 -9.70 -1.51 -6.55
C GLU A 17 -11.00 -1.11 -5.84
N THR A 18 -12.12 -1.77 -6.21
CA THR A 18 -13.35 -1.72 -5.42
C THR A 18 -13.37 -2.92 -4.50
N ALA A 19 -13.28 -2.72 -3.19
CA ALA A 19 -13.24 -3.83 -2.27
C ALA A 19 -14.17 -3.64 -1.06
N ALA A 20 -14.66 -4.78 -0.52
CA ALA A 20 -15.36 -4.85 0.74
C ALA A 20 -14.89 -6.06 1.55
N SER A 21 -14.89 -5.94 2.88
CA SER A 21 -14.41 -6.97 3.79
C SER A 21 -15.20 -6.95 5.08
N VAL A 22 -15.39 -8.11 5.70
CA VAL A 22 -15.84 -8.23 7.10
C VAL A 22 -14.66 -8.69 7.95
N VAL A 23 -14.32 -7.88 8.94
CA VAL A 23 -13.21 -8.16 9.87
C VAL A 23 -13.76 -8.30 11.29
N LYS A 24 -13.35 -9.37 11.96
CA LYS A 24 -13.70 -9.67 13.34
C LYS A 24 -12.54 -9.35 14.28
N ASN A 25 -12.82 -8.56 15.33
CA ASN A 25 -11.88 -8.22 16.40
C ASN A 25 -10.54 -7.67 15.90
N GLY A 26 -10.57 -6.98 14.74
CA GLY A 26 -9.42 -6.29 14.16
C GLY A 26 -8.29 -7.16 13.61
N ARG A 27 -8.40 -8.48 13.65
CA ARG A 27 -7.34 -9.39 13.17
C ARG A 27 -7.84 -10.59 12.38
N CYS A 28 -9.09 -11.00 12.55
CA CYS A 28 -9.67 -12.13 11.84
C CYS A 28 -10.47 -11.65 10.64
N VAL A 29 -9.98 -11.92 9.43
CA VAL A 29 -10.66 -11.59 8.17
C VAL A 29 -11.66 -12.69 7.86
N LEU A 30 -12.95 -12.36 7.89
CA LEU A 30 -14.04 -13.30 7.56
C LEU A 30 -14.33 -13.31 6.05
N SER A 31 -14.09 -12.19 5.37
CA SER A 31 -14.20 -12.06 3.92
C SER A 31 -13.30 -10.95 3.40
N ASN A 32 -12.87 -11.04 2.14
CA ASN A 32 -12.11 -9.97 1.48
C ASN A 32 -12.34 -10.01 -0.03
N ILE A 33 -13.35 -9.31 -0.49
CA ILE A 33 -13.77 -9.27 -1.89
C ILE A 33 -13.13 -8.08 -2.57
N ILE A 34 -12.43 -8.33 -3.68
CA ILE A 34 -11.72 -7.30 -4.45
C ILE A 34 -12.17 -7.39 -5.91
N SER A 35 -12.65 -6.28 -6.45
CA SER A 35 -12.92 -6.09 -7.88
C SER A 35 -11.91 -5.11 -8.46
N SER A 36 -10.82 -5.64 -9.04
CA SER A 36 -9.75 -4.83 -9.61
C SER A 36 -10.09 -4.33 -11.01
N GLN A 37 -9.66 -3.11 -11.30
CA GLN A 37 -9.80 -2.44 -12.59
C GLN A 37 -8.50 -2.48 -13.42
N ILE A 38 -7.46 -3.20 -12.97
CA ILE A 38 -6.13 -3.27 -13.64
C ILE A 38 -6.29 -3.61 -15.12
N ALA A 39 -7.15 -4.58 -15.48
CA ALA A 39 -7.36 -4.97 -16.86
C ALA A 39 -7.88 -3.81 -17.75
N ILE A 40 -8.68 -2.92 -17.18
CA ILE A 40 -9.20 -1.72 -17.88
C ILE A 40 -8.08 -0.69 -18.01
N HIS A 41 -7.41 -0.38 -16.92
CA HIS A 41 -6.37 0.65 -16.88
C HIS A 41 -5.11 0.27 -17.66
N THR A 42 -4.85 -1.01 -17.84
CA THR A 42 -3.77 -1.50 -18.73
C THR A 42 -3.94 -0.98 -20.17
N LEU A 43 -5.16 -0.84 -20.66
CA LEU A 43 -5.45 -0.32 -22.00
C LEU A 43 -5.04 1.14 -22.18
N TYR A 44 -4.96 1.90 -21.07
CA TYR A 44 -4.58 3.31 -21.05
C TYR A 44 -3.13 3.53 -20.59
N GLY A 45 -2.44 2.45 -20.20
CA GLY A 45 -1.07 2.52 -19.69
C GLY A 45 -0.95 3.09 -18.27
N GLY A 46 -2.03 3.09 -17.49
CA GLY A 46 -2.11 3.58 -16.12
C GLY A 46 -3.52 3.99 -15.73
N VAL A 47 -3.71 4.31 -14.45
CA VAL A 47 -5.02 4.66 -13.89
C VAL A 47 -5.56 5.95 -14.50
N VAL A 48 -6.82 5.90 -14.94
CA VAL A 48 -7.59 7.07 -15.42
C VAL A 48 -8.67 7.39 -14.38
N PRO A 49 -8.56 8.51 -13.63
CA PRO A 49 -9.40 8.78 -12.45
C PRO A 49 -10.89 8.75 -12.71
N GLU A 50 -11.35 9.31 -13.85
CA GLU A 50 -12.78 9.33 -14.18
C GLU A 50 -13.32 7.95 -14.51
N ILE A 51 -12.54 7.11 -15.18
CA ILE A 51 -12.91 5.72 -15.46
C ILE A 51 -12.99 4.95 -14.15
N ALA A 52 -12.00 5.13 -13.27
CA ALA A 52 -11.98 4.48 -11.96
C ALA A 52 -13.25 4.81 -11.17
N SER A 53 -13.61 6.09 -11.05
CA SER A 53 -14.81 6.52 -10.33
C SER A 53 -16.08 5.85 -10.85
N ARG A 54 -16.26 5.79 -12.17
CA ARG A 54 -17.43 5.17 -12.79
C ARG A 54 -17.51 3.67 -12.54
N LYS A 55 -16.37 3.00 -12.55
CA LYS A 55 -16.28 1.55 -12.30
C LYS A 55 -16.55 1.19 -10.84
N HIS A 56 -16.19 2.04 -9.89
CA HIS A 56 -16.58 1.86 -8.51
C HIS A 56 -18.10 1.87 -8.34
N ILE A 57 -18.80 2.81 -8.98
CA ILE A 57 -20.28 2.88 -8.92
C ILE A 57 -20.93 1.59 -9.44
N GLU A 58 -20.36 0.98 -10.48
CA GLU A 58 -20.87 -0.27 -11.05
C GLU A 58 -20.68 -1.48 -10.13
N LYS A 59 -19.67 -1.44 -9.23
CA LYS A 59 -19.22 -2.61 -8.47
C LYS A 59 -19.48 -2.56 -6.97
N ILE A 60 -19.65 -1.38 -6.40
CA ILE A 60 -19.63 -1.20 -4.93
C ILE A 60 -20.68 -2.08 -4.21
N ASN A 61 -21.93 -2.09 -4.66
CA ASN A 61 -22.98 -2.91 -4.06
C ASN A 61 -22.70 -4.40 -4.19
N GLN A 62 -22.16 -4.83 -5.34
CA GLN A 62 -21.84 -6.23 -5.60
C GLN A 62 -20.74 -6.76 -4.67
N VAL A 63 -19.69 -5.97 -4.42
CA VAL A 63 -18.60 -6.39 -3.53
C VAL A 63 -19.05 -6.38 -2.06
N VAL A 64 -19.91 -5.43 -1.66
CA VAL A 64 -20.47 -5.39 -0.29
C VAL A 64 -21.37 -6.61 -0.04
N GLU A 65 -22.28 -6.92 -0.95
CA GLU A 65 -23.14 -8.09 -0.85
C GLU A 65 -22.32 -9.39 -0.80
N ALA A 66 -21.31 -9.51 -1.67
CA ALA A 66 -20.44 -10.67 -1.70
C ALA A 66 -19.62 -10.82 -0.40
N ALA A 67 -19.12 -9.72 0.17
CA ALA A 67 -18.37 -9.74 1.42
C ALA A 67 -19.23 -10.21 2.61
N LEU A 68 -20.46 -9.71 2.71
CA LEU A 68 -21.41 -10.15 3.75
C LEU A 68 -21.76 -11.63 3.58
N LYS A 69 -22.02 -12.05 2.35
CA LYS A 69 -22.34 -13.46 2.04
C LYS A 69 -21.18 -14.40 2.36
N GLU A 70 -19.95 -14.05 1.98
CA GLU A 70 -18.77 -14.89 2.26
C GLU A 70 -18.50 -14.99 3.77
N ALA A 71 -18.73 -13.91 4.50
CA ALA A 71 -18.61 -13.88 5.96
C ALA A 71 -19.76 -14.58 6.71
N ASP A 72 -20.81 -15.00 6.00
CA ASP A 72 -22.05 -15.56 6.55
C ASP A 72 -22.70 -14.64 7.61
N VAL A 73 -22.77 -13.34 7.33
CA VAL A 73 -23.36 -12.32 8.20
C VAL A 73 -24.29 -11.38 7.41
N THR A 74 -25.14 -10.68 8.15
CA THR A 74 -26.01 -9.62 7.62
C THR A 74 -25.53 -8.24 8.09
N LEU A 75 -26.07 -7.17 7.52
CA LEU A 75 -25.79 -5.80 7.98
C LEU A 75 -26.25 -5.55 9.42
N ASP A 76 -27.17 -6.36 9.97
CA ASP A 76 -27.63 -6.21 11.35
C ASP A 76 -26.58 -6.71 12.34
N ASP A 77 -25.77 -7.68 11.95
CA ASP A 77 -24.69 -8.26 12.75
C ASP A 77 -23.46 -7.35 12.84
N ILE A 78 -23.30 -6.40 11.91
CA ILE A 78 -22.16 -5.48 11.86
C ILE A 78 -22.24 -4.45 12.98
N ASP A 79 -21.13 -4.18 13.66
CA ASP A 79 -21.04 -3.22 14.76
C ASP A 79 -20.62 -1.80 14.29
N ALA A 80 -19.83 -1.67 13.23
CA ALA A 80 -19.45 -0.39 12.63
C ALA A 80 -19.09 -0.53 11.14
N ILE A 81 -19.19 0.59 10.41
CA ILE A 81 -18.82 0.69 8.99
C ILE A 81 -17.52 1.48 8.88
N GLY A 82 -16.46 0.82 8.39
CA GLY A 82 -15.17 1.43 8.06
C GLY A 82 -15.12 1.83 6.58
N VAL A 83 -14.49 2.96 6.27
CA VAL A 83 -14.32 3.37 4.88
C VAL A 83 -13.07 4.21 4.71
N THR A 84 -12.35 3.99 3.62
CA THR A 84 -11.26 4.86 3.23
C THR A 84 -11.81 6.21 2.77
N TYR A 85 -11.37 7.29 3.43
CA TYR A 85 -11.77 8.66 3.06
C TYR A 85 -10.62 9.49 2.49
N GLY A 86 -9.40 8.95 2.51
CA GLY A 86 -8.19 9.59 1.98
C GLY A 86 -6.90 8.89 2.43
N PRO A 87 -5.78 9.20 1.77
CA PRO A 87 -5.68 9.83 0.46
C PRO A 87 -6.15 8.93 -0.69
N GLY A 88 -6.33 9.53 -1.89
CA GLY A 88 -6.72 8.79 -3.09
C GLY A 88 -7.38 9.67 -4.16
N LEU A 89 -7.92 9.04 -5.18
CA LEU A 89 -8.65 9.72 -6.25
C LEU A 89 -10.03 10.20 -5.73
N VAL A 90 -10.26 11.52 -5.77
CA VAL A 90 -11.46 12.13 -5.15
C VAL A 90 -12.76 11.47 -5.60
N GLY A 91 -12.95 11.24 -6.90
CA GLY A 91 -14.17 10.64 -7.41
C GLY A 91 -14.34 9.18 -6.99
N ALA A 92 -13.25 8.43 -6.86
CA ALA A 92 -13.23 7.06 -6.39
C ALA A 92 -13.55 6.99 -4.89
N LEU A 93 -12.87 7.80 -4.05
CA LEU A 93 -13.15 7.92 -2.62
C LEU A 93 -14.61 8.28 -2.33
N LEU A 94 -15.19 9.22 -3.09
CA LEU A 94 -16.58 9.65 -2.91
C LEU A 94 -17.58 8.50 -3.08
N VAL A 95 -17.31 7.52 -3.94
CA VAL A 95 -18.19 6.36 -4.11
C VAL A 95 -18.22 5.51 -2.83
N GLY A 96 -17.05 5.13 -2.29
CA GLY A 96 -16.98 4.36 -1.05
C GLY A 96 -17.55 5.10 0.15
N VAL A 97 -17.22 6.40 0.28
CA VAL A 97 -17.72 7.25 1.39
C VAL A 97 -19.26 7.39 1.31
N ALA A 98 -19.83 7.56 0.12
CA ALA A 98 -21.30 7.64 -0.04
C ALA A 98 -21.98 6.33 0.34
N GLU A 99 -21.45 5.19 -0.12
CA GLU A 99 -21.97 3.87 0.20
C GLU A 99 -21.90 3.58 1.70
N ALA A 100 -20.75 3.82 2.31
CA ALA A 100 -20.55 3.62 3.75
C ALA A 100 -21.52 4.47 4.59
N LYS A 101 -21.71 5.74 4.22
CA LYS A 101 -22.69 6.63 4.85
C LYS A 101 -24.11 6.11 4.71
N ALA A 102 -24.49 5.65 3.51
CA ALA A 102 -25.84 5.15 3.24
C ALA A 102 -26.15 3.91 4.13
N ILE A 103 -25.22 2.96 4.19
CA ILE A 103 -25.35 1.77 5.03
C ILE A 103 -25.40 2.16 6.51
N ALA A 104 -24.45 2.98 6.98
CA ALA A 104 -24.35 3.41 8.38
C ALA A 104 -25.61 4.14 8.83
N TYR A 105 -26.16 5.02 7.98
CA TYR A 105 -27.39 5.75 8.24
C TYR A 105 -28.61 4.82 8.31
N ALA A 106 -28.79 3.96 7.32
CA ALA A 106 -29.92 3.04 7.24
C ALA A 106 -29.97 2.05 8.39
N LYS A 107 -28.79 1.57 8.82
CA LYS A 107 -28.64 0.56 9.89
C LYS A 107 -28.34 1.19 11.25
N LYS A 108 -28.26 2.50 11.37
CA LYS A 108 -27.92 3.24 12.59
C LYS A 108 -26.61 2.72 13.23
N LYS A 109 -25.60 2.46 12.38
CA LYS A 109 -24.29 1.96 12.83
C LYS A 109 -23.29 3.12 12.84
N PRO A 110 -22.28 3.08 13.73
CA PRO A 110 -21.17 4.02 13.70
C PRO A 110 -20.43 4.01 12.36
N LEU A 111 -20.04 5.20 11.88
CA LEU A 111 -19.20 5.39 10.70
C LEU A 111 -17.77 5.71 11.15
N VAL A 112 -16.79 5.01 10.57
CA VAL A 112 -15.36 5.18 10.89
C VAL A 112 -14.60 5.45 9.59
N GLY A 113 -14.14 6.68 9.42
CA GLY A 113 -13.23 7.05 8.34
C GLY A 113 -11.82 6.51 8.63
N VAL A 114 -11.19 5.92 7.62
CA VAL A 114 -9.85 5.33 7.72
C VAL A 114 -8.92 6.01 6.72
N HIS A 115 -7.71 6.28 7.17
CA HIS A 115 -6.63 6.73 6.30
C HIS A 115 -6.07 5.54 5.51
N HIS A 116 -6.02 5.63 4.17
CA HIS A 116 -5.60 4.54 3.29
C HIS A 116 -4.21 3.97 3.66
N ILE A 117 -3.24 4.85 3.93
CA ILE A 117 -1.88 4.43 4.29
C ILE A 117 -1.82 3.74 5.66
N GLU A 118 -2.66 4.14 6.62
CA GLU A 118 -2.83 3.43 7.89
C GLU A 118 -3.39 2.03 7.67
N GLY A 119 -4.26 1.87 6.66
CA GLY A 119 -4.74 0.57 6.22
C GLY A 119 -3.58 -0.34 5.82
N HIS A 120 -2.67 0.13 4.96
CA HIS A 120 -1.50 -0.66 4.54
C HIS A 120 -0.64 -1.11 5.73
N VAL A 121 -0.37 -0.23 6.71
CA VAL A 121 0.34 -0.63 7.94
C VAL A 121 -0.43 -1.73 8.67
N SER A 122 -1.75 -1.55 8.80
CA SER A 122 -2.64 -2.45 9.54
C SER A 122 -2.78 -3.83 8.90
N ALA A 123 -2.49 -3.97 7.61
CA ALA A 123 -2.45 -5.26 6.91
C ALA A 123 -1.50 -6.26 7.59
N ASN A 124 -0.41 -5.78 8.20
CA ASN A 124 0.51 -6.64 8.94
C ASN A 124 -0.13 -7.34 10.15
N TYR A 125 -1.13 -6.71 10.80
CA TYR A 125 -1.78 -7.29 11.97
C TYR A 125 -2.65 -8.51 11.65
N ILE A 126 -3.01 -8.71 10.36
CA ILE A 126 -3.85 -9.85 9.92
C ILE A 126 -3.11 -11.17 10.12
N GLU A 127 -1.84 -11.23 9.74
CA GLU A 127 -1.06 -12.47 9.70
C GLU A 127 -0.04 -12.56 10.85
N HIS A 128 0.19 -11.47 11.56
CA HIS A 128 1.16 -11.38 12.65
C HIS A 128 0.51 -10.99 13.97
N PRO A 129 -0.09 -11.96 14.69
CA PRO A 129 -0.79 -11.69 15.95
C PRO A 129 0.13 -11.20 17.07
N ASP A 130 1.43 -11.44 16.94
CA ASP A 130 2.49 -10.98 17.86
C ASP A 130 2.99 -9.58 17.56
N LEU A 131 2.63 -9.01 16.41
CA LEU A 131 3.03 -7.64 16.07
C LEU A 131 2.14 -6.64 16.80
N GLU A 132 2.78 -5.87 17.67
CA GLU A 132 2.15 -4.77 18.42
C GLU A 132 3.05 -3.53 18.38
N PRO A 133 2.50 -2.32 18.41
CA PRO A 133 3.30 -1.10 18.56
C PRO A 133 4.12 -1.11 19.87
N PRO A 134 5.29 -0.42 19.92
CA PRO A 134 5.90 0.31 18.82
C PRO A 134 6.72 -0.58 17.89
N PHE A 135 6.78 -0.24 16.59
CA PHE A 135 7.64 -0.85 15.60
C PHE A 135 7.93 0.10 14.43
N LEU A 136 8.99 -0.16 13.68
CA LEU A 136 9.31 0.57 12.46
C LEU A 136 8.52 -0.03 11.28
N CYS A 137 7.96 0.81 10.41
CA CYS A 137 7.27 0.38 9.21
C CYS A 137 7.72 1.18 7.99
N GLU A 138 8.12 0.48 6.93
CA GLU A 138 8.36 1.09 5.64
C GLU A 138 7.16 0.84 4.72
N ILE A 139 6.49 1.92 4.32
CA ILE A 139 5.28 1.90 3.51
C ILE A 139 5.64 2.26 2.09
N ILE A 140 5.48 1.30 1.15
CA ILE A 140 5.98 1.42 -0.21
C ILE A 140 4.87 1.05 -1.19
N SER A 141 4.23 2.06 -1.78
CA SER A 141 3.11 1.88 -2.70
C SER A 141 3.33 2.61 -4.03
N GLY A 142 2.32 2.59 -4.90
CA GLY A 142 2.33 3.33 -6.16
C GLY A 142 2.46 4.84 -5.99
N GLY A 143 1.83 5.41 -4.95
CA GLY A 143 1.82 6.86 -4.71
C GLY A 143 2.61 7.32 -3.49
N HIS A 144 3.07 6.40 -2.64
CA HIS A 144 3.68 6.77 -1.36
C HIS A 144 4.91 5.92 -1.06
N THR A 145 5.95 6.57 -0.53
CA THR A 145 7.09 5.91 0.11
C THR A 145 7.38 6.66 1.41
N HIS A 146 7.14 6.00 2.53
CA HIS A 146 7.32 6.55 3.88
C HIS A 146 8.07 5.56 4.76
N LEU A 147 8.89 6.09 5.65
CA LEU A 147 9.48 5.36 6.78
C LEU A 147 8.93 5.95 8.06
N VAL A 148 8.27 5.15 8.88
CA VAL A 148 7.53 5.63 10.06
C VAL A 148 7.79 4.75 11.27
N ILE A 149 7.77 5.35 12.45
CA ILE A 149 7.57 4.62 13.71
C ILE A 149 6.08 4.57 13.98
N VAL A 150 5.53 3.37 14.08
CA VAL A 150 4.18 3.12 14.58
C VAL A 150 4.25 3.13 16.10
N LYS A 151 3.84 4.23 16.73
CA LYS A 151 3.93 4.42 18.20
C LYS A 151 2.83 3.70 18.94
N ASP A 152 1.65 3.68 18.34
CA ASP A 152 0.43 3.01 18.81
C ASP A 152 -0.48 2.77 17.60
N TYR A 153 -1.55 2.00 17.76
CA TYR A 153 -2.54 1.82 16.71
C TYR A 153 -3.10 3.18 16.26
N GLY A 154 -2.92 3.52 14.97
CA GLY A 154 -3.29 4.82 14.40
C GLY A 154 -2.45 6.01 14.90
N SER A 155 -1.27 5.81 15.46
CA SER A 155 -0.35 6.87 15.88
C SER A 155 1.03 6.67 15.26
N PHE A 156 1.47 7.66 14.45
CA PHE A 156 2.66 7.54 13.60
C PHE A 156 3.62 8.70 13.82
N GLU A 157 4.91 8.40 13.78
CA GLU A 157 5.96 9.40 13.62
C GLU A 157 6.66 9.17 12.27
N ILE A 158 6.59 10.15 11.40
CA ILE A 158 7.23 10.06 10.08
C ILE A 158 8.71 10.39 10.23
N LEU A 159 9.58 9.42 9.93
CA LEU A 159 11.04 9.61 9.92
C LEU A 159 11.53 10.08 8.57
N GLY A 160 10.96 9.56 7.48
CA GLY A 160 11.33 9.89 6.11
C GLY A 160 10.18 9.67 5.14
N ARG A 161 10.28 10.35 4.00
CA ARG A 161 9.32 10.24 2.90
C ARG A 161 10.02 10.50 1.57
N THR A 162 9.39 10.08 0.48
CA THR A 162 9.92 10.45 -0.83
C THR A 162 9.76 11.95 -1.07
N ARG A 163 10.79 12.55 -1.68
CA ARG A 163 10.81 13.97 -2.10
C ARG A 163 10.30 14.16 -3.54
N ASP A 164 10.16 13.08 -4.28
CA ASP A 164 9.75 13.09 -5.68
C ASP A 164 8.89 11.86 -6.01
N ASP A 165 9.22 11.07 -7.03
CA ASP A 165 8.49 9.86 -7.40
C ASP A 165 8.45 8.87 -6.21
N ALA A 166 7.31 8.25 -5.95
CA ALA A 166 7.26 7.08 -5.09
C ALA A 166 7.97 5.88 -5.76
N ALA A 167 8.43 4.91 -4.97
CA ALA A 167 9.11 3.74 -5.51
C ALA A 167 8.24 2.99 -6.54
N GLY A 168 6.96 2.74 -6.24
CA GLY A 168 6.04 2.08 -7.17
C GLY A 168 5.81 2.87 -8.45
N GLU A 169 5.70 4.20 -8.36
CA GLU A 169 5.61 5.08 -9.52
C GLU A 169 6.86 5.00 -10.40
N ALA A 170 8.06 4.92 -9.79
CA ALA A 170 9.31 4.73 -10.51
C ALA A 170 9.33 3.38 -11.25
N PHE A 171 8.87 2.30 -10.62
CA PHE A 171 8.69 0.99 -11.25
C PHE A 171 7.76 1.08 -12.46
N ASP A 172 6.61 1.73 -12.37
CA ASP A 172 5.65 1.86 -13.47
C ASP A 172 6.23 2.68 -14.64
N LYS A 173 6.92 3.77 -14.33
CA LYS A 173 7.55 4.63 -15.34
C LYS A 173 8.68 3.92 -16.08
N VAL A 174 9.54 3.18 -15.37
CA VAL A 174 10.63 2.41 -15.97
C VAL A 174 10.08 1.24 -16.77
N ALA A 175 9.10 0.49 -16.26
CA ALA A 175 8.44 -0.60 -17.00
C ALA A 175 7.88 -0.11 -18.35
N ARG A 176 7.24 1.06 -18.33
CA ARG A 176 6.73 1.68 -19.57
C ARG A 176 7.87 2.03 -20.53
N ALA A 177 8.98 2.57 -20.03
CA ALA A 177 10.12 2.96 -20.86
C ALA A 177 10.82 1.79 -21.55
N ILE A 178 10.84 0.60 -20.92
CA ILE A 178 11.36 -0.65 -21.49
C ILE A 178 10.29 -1.52 -22.16
N GLY A 179 9.08 -0.98 -22.38
CA GLY A 179 8.04 -1.66 -23.17
C GLY A 179 7.19 -2.70 -22.43
N LEU A 180 7.32 -2.83 -21.09
CA LEU A 180 6.55 -3.80 -20.31
C LEU A 180 5.10 -3.36 -20.03
N GLY A 181 4.82 -2.04 -20.06
CA GLY A 181 3.49 -1.49 -19.78
C GLY A 181 3.09 -1.54 -18.30
N TYR A 182 1.79 -1.48 -18.04
CA TYR A 182 1.20 -1.38 -16.68
C TYR A 182 0.54 -2.71 -16.26
N PRO A 183 0.53 -3.08 -14.95
CA PRO A 183 1.32 -2.51 -13.86
C PRO A 183 2.81 -2.88 -13.99
N GLY A 184 3.70 -1.94 -13.65
CA GLY A 184 5.14 -2.09 -13.90
C GLY A 184 5.86 -2.94 -12.86
N GLY A 185 5.53 -2.78 -11.58
CA GLY A 185 6.24 -3.47 -10.48
C GLY A 185 6.36 -4.98 -10.67
N PRO A 186 5.24 -5.72 -10.81
CA PRO A 186 5.29 -7.18 -11.01
C PRO A 186 6.02 -7.62 -12.28
N LYS A 187 5.95 -6.82 -13.35
CA LYS A 187 6.59 -7.13 -14.63
C LYS A 187 8.10 -6.94 -14.55
N ILE A 188 8.56 -5.89 -13.89
CA ILE A 188 9.99 -5.68 -13.62
C ILE A 188 10.51 -6.78 -12.69
N ASP A 189 9.82 -7.10 -11.58
CA ASP A 189 10.25 -8.17 -10.67
C ASP A 189 10.38 -9.54 -11.38
N LYS A 190 9.48 -9.81 -12.32
CA LYS A 190 9.56 -11.02 -13.12
C LYS A 190 10.75 -11.01 -14.07
N LEU A 191 10.92 -9.94 -14.86
CA LEU A 191 11.98 -9.82 -15.87
C LEU A 191 13.37 -9.73 -15.23
N ALA A 192 13.49 -9.06 -14.08
CA ALA A 192 14.74 -8.91 -13.35
C ALA A 192 15.40 -10.23 -12.94
N LYS A 193 14.61 -11.32 -12.80
CA LYS A 193 15.12 -12.66 -12.49
C LYS A 193 15.95 -13.27 -13.63
N GLU A 194 15.81 -12.75 -14.83
CA GLU A 194 16.52 -13.20 -16.03
C GLU A 194 17.76 -12.34 -16.33
N GLY A 195 17.92 -11.21 -15.61
CA GLY A 195 18.98 -10.24 -15.82
C GLY A 195 20.07 -10.25 -14.75
N ASN A 196 21.15 -9.51 -15.04
CA ASN A 196 22.24 -9.28 -14.08
C ASN A 196 22.01 -7.97 -13.31
N PRO A 197 21.84 -7.99 -11.98
CA PRO A 197 21.59 -6.80 -11.17
C PRO A 197 22.78 -5.82 -11.09
N HIS A 198 23.95 -6.26 -11.56
CA HIS A 198 25.20 -5.48 -11.57
C HIS A 198 25.67 -5.11 -12.99
N ALA A 199 24.83 -5.31 -14.01
CA ALA A 199 25.18 -4.99 -15.40
C ALA A 199 25.30 -3.49 -15.62
N ILE A 200 24.48 -2.69 -14.93
CA ILE A 200 24.44 -1.22 -15.04
C ILE A 200 24.46 -0.62 -13.63
N ASP A 201 25.41 0.26 -13.38
CA ASP A 201 25.50 0.96 -12.10
C ASP A 201 24.57 2.19 -12.10
N PHE A 202 23.30 1.98 -11.72
CA PHE A 202 22.34 3.05 -11.53
C PHE A 202 22.54 3.76 -10.19
N PRO A 203 22.27 5.07 -10.09
CA PRO A 203 22.50 5.83 -8.86
C PRO A 203 21.56 5.39 -7.71
N ARG A 204 22.08 5.41 -6.47
CA ARG A 204 21.37 5.27 -5.21
C ARG A 204 21.35 6.63 -4.53
N ALA A 205 20.18 7.23 -4.41
CA ALA A 205 20.06 8.54 -3.79
C ALA A 205 20.08 8.43 -2.27
N HIS A 206 21.05 9.09 -1.64
CA HIS A 206 21.12 9.28 -0.19
C HIS A 206 21.12 10.78 0.12
N MET A 207 20.27 11.20 1.08
CA MET A 207 20.12 12.60 1.45
C MET A 207 20.93 12.89 2.71
N GLU A 208 21.89 13.84 2.61
CA GLU A 208 22.70 14.21 3.78
C GLU A 208 21.90 14.99 4.83
N ASP A 209 20.97 15.83 4.39
CA ASP A 209 20.12 16.68 5.24
C ASP A 209 18.92 15.96 5.85
N ALA A 210 18.52 14.82 5.30
CA ALA A 210 17.42 13.99 5.78
C ALA A 210 17.70 12.50 5.49
N PRO A 211 18.42 11.82 6.38
CA PRO A 211 19.03 10.51 6.11
C PRO A 211 18.02 9.37 5.85
N TYR A 212 16.74 9.60 6.13
CA TYR A 212 15.67 8.62 5.92
C TYR A 212 14.72 8.99 4.77
N ASP A 213 14.90 10.16 4.13
CA ASP A 213 14.12 10.52 2.95
C ASP A 213 14.55 9.71 1.73
N PHE A 214 13.65 9.59 0.78
CA PHE A 214 13.85 8.86 -0.47
C PHE A 214 13.78 9.79 -1.68
N SER A 215 14.40 9.35 -2.79
CA SER A 215 14.24 9.96 -4.11
C SER A 215 14.44 8.88 -5.17
N PHE A 216 13.50 8.75 -6.08
CA PHE A 216 13.55 7.76 -7.17
C PHE A 216 13.52 8.39 -8.57
N SER A 217 13.31 9.71 -8.67
CA SER A 217 13.35 10.42 -9.96
C SER A 217 14.74 10.37 -10.62
N GLY A 218 15.80 10.34 -9.82
CA GLY A 218 17.18 10.25 -10.29
C GLY A 218 17.47 8.91 -10.96
N VAL A 219 17.14 7.79 -10.33
CA VAL A 219 17.36 6.46 -10.91
C VAL A 219 16.50 6.24 -12.15
N LYS A 220 15.23 6.70 -12.15
CA LYS A 220 14.38 6.69 -13.34
C LYS A 220 15.02 7.44 -14.50
N SER A 221 15.51 8.66 -14.26
CA SER A 221 16.18 9.49 -15.29
C SER A 221 17.44 8.82 -15.80
N ALA A 222 18.22 8.15 -14.94
CA ALA A 222 19.40 7.40 -15.35
C ALA A 222 19.03 6.23 -16.29
N VAL A 223 17.95 5.50 -16.02
CA VAL A 223 17.44 4.45 -16.94
C VAL A 223 17.08 5.05 -18.29
N LEU A 224 16.33 6.16 -18.34
CA LEU A 224 15.94 6.81 -19.59
C LEU A 224 17.16 7.28 -20.37
N ASN A 225 18.17 7.85 -19.71
CA ASN A 225 19.42 8.28 -20.33
C ASN A 225 20.21 7.09 -20.88
N HIS A 226 20.27 5.97 -20.15
CA HIS A 226 20.90 4.74 -20.62
C HIS A 226 20.23 4.22 -21.90
N LEU A 227 18.90 4.12 -21.91
CA LEU A 227 18.13 3.71 -23.08
C LEU A 227 18.39 4.62 -24.29
N ASN A 228 18.42 5.94 -24.09
CA ASN A 228 18.69 6.89 -25.15
C ASN A 228 20.13 6.76 -25.67
N LYS A 229 21.12 6.58 -24.78
CA LYS A 229 22.50 6.34 -25.17
C LYS A 229 22.60 5.09 -26.07
N CYS A 230 22.04 3.95 -25.64
CA CYS A 230 22.07 2.71 -26.44
C CYS A 230 21.43 2.90 -27.82
N ARG A 231 20.29 3.62 -27.90
CA ARG A 231 19.65 3.93 -29.21
C ARG A 231 20.52 4.80 -30.11
N MET A 232 21.25 5.75 -29.53
CA MET A 232 22.14 6.66 -30.31
C MET A 232 23.44 5.98 -30.75
N THR A 233 24.00 5.10 -29.91
CA THR A 233 25.28 4.43 -30.17
C THR A 233 25.12 3.11 -30.92
N GLY A 234 23.89 2.57 -31.00
CA GLY A 234 23.63 1.25 -31.57
C GLY A 234 24.04 0.10 -30.64
N GLU A 235 24.31 0.40 -29.35
CA GLU A 235 24.55 -0.63 -28.35
C GLU A 235 23.27 -1.46 -28.10
N PRO A 236 23.37 -2.76 -27.82
CA PRO A 236 22.20 -3.60 -27.56
C PRO A 236 21.51 -3.16 -26.27
N ILE A 237 20.19 -3.11 -26.31
CA ILE A 237 19.35 -2.90 -25.11
C ILE A 237 19.01 -4.28 -24.56
N VAL A 238 19.53 -4.61 -23.37
CA VAL A 238 19.22 -5.85 -22.64
C VAL A 238 18.21 -5.50 -21.56
N GLU A 239 16.93 -5.67 -21.87
CA GLU A 239 15.83 -5.23 -21.00
C GLU A 239 15.86 -5.94 -19.64
N ALA A 240 16.27 -7.21 -19.59
CA ALA A 240 16.40 -7.97 -18.34
C ALA A 240 17.47 -7.37 -17.42
N ASP A 241 18.63 -6.97 -17.96
CA ASP A 241 19.71 -6.35 -17.18
C ASP A 241 19.30 -4.97 -16.68
N ILE A 242 18.59 -4.20 -17.51
CA ILE A 242 18.04 -2.89 -17.08
C ILE A 242 17.04 -3.08 -15.93
N ALA A 243 16.11 -4.04 -16.07
CA ALA A 243 15.13 -4.33 -15.04
C ALA A 243 15.79 -4.79 -13.74
N ALA A 244 16.79 -5.69 -13.82
CA ALA A 244 17.51 -6.21 -12.66
C ALA A 244 18.33 -5.11 -11.96
N SER A 245 19.11 -4.34 -12.72
CA SER A 245 19.96 -3.27 -12.17
C SER A 245 19.14 -2.11 -11.59
N PHE A 246 18.00 -1.75 -12.23
CA PHE A 246 17.07 -0.75 -11.71
C PHE A 246 16.43 -1.22 -10.40
N GLN A 247 15.88 -2.45 -10.39
CA GLN A 247 15.28 -3.04 -9.20
C GLN A 247 16.27 -3.09 -8.03
N GLN A 248 17.51 -3.52 -8.31
CA GLN A 248 18.56 -3.56 -7.29
C GLN A 248 18.85 -2.17 -6.71
N ALA A 249 18.95 -1.14 -7.57
CA ALA A 249 19.20 0.22 -7.09
C ALA A 249 18.09 0.76 -6.18
N VAL A 250 16.82 0.45 -6.50
CA VAL A 250 15.68 0.84 -5.66
C VAL A 250 15.68 0.06 -4.35
N VAL A 251 15.88 -1.28 -4.41
CA VAL A 251 15.91 -2.15 -3.23
C VAL A 251 17.03 -1.76 -2.27
N ASP A 252 18.23 -1.45 -2.78
CA ASP A 252 19.35 -1.02 -1.95
C ASP A 252 18.98 0.20 -1.09
N VAL A 253 18.38 1.23 -1.70
CA VAL A 253 17.99 2.47 -0.98
C VAL A 253 16.91 2.19 0.07
N LEU A 254 15.90 1.37 -0.26
CA LEU A 254 14.84 1.02 0.68
C LEU A 254 15.41 0.27 1.89
N VAL A 255 16.19 -0.77 1.65
CA VAL A 255 16.79 -1.59 2.73
C VAL A 255 17.75 -0.76 3.58
N ASP A 256 18.63 0.02 2.96
CA ASP A 256 19.64 0.82 3.69
C ASP A 256 18.96 1.83 4.63
N ASN A 257 17.93 2.54 4.16
CA ASN A 257 17.22 3.51 4.99
C ASN A 257 16.44 2.85 6.13
N ALA A 258 15.76 1.73 5.86
CA ALA A 258 15.00 1.00 6.87
C ALA A 258 15.91 0.43 7.97
N ILE A 259 17.01 -0.22 7.59
CA ILE A 259 17.98 -0.81 8.55
C ILE A 259 18.70 0.28 9.34
N ARG A 260 19.10 1.39 8.68
CA ARG A 260 19.70 2.55 9.37
C ARG A 260 18.74 3.09 10.42
N ALA A 261 17.50 3.36 10.08
CA ALA A 261 16.50 3.86 11.02
C ALA A 261 16.25 2.87 12.17
N ALA A 262 16.16 1.57 11.89
CA ALA A 262 15.98 0.56 12.93
C ALA A 262 17.13 0.60 13.97
N LYS A 263 18.37 0.79 13.51
CA LYS A 263 19.55 0.94 14.40
C LYS A 263 19.52 2.24 15.18
N ASP A 264 19.28 3.35 14.50
CA ASP A 264 19.35 4.70 15.11
C ASP A 264 18.24 4.90 16.16
N TYR A 265 17.06 4.29 15.95
CA TYR A 265 15.93 4.34 16.87
C TYR A 265 15.81 3.11 17.78
N HIS A 266 16.80 2.18 17.75
CA HIS A 266 16.84 0.97 18.55
C HIS A 266 15.56 0.12 18.43
N MET A 267 15.04 -0.01 17.21
CA MET A 267 13.86 -0.81 16.90
C MET A 267 14.25 -2.26 16.62
N ASP A 268 13.65 -3.19 17.36
CA ASP A 268 13.85 -4.65 17.20
C ASP A 268 12.83 -5.31 16.28
N ARG A 269 11.87 -4.51 15.73
CA ARG A 269 10.79 -4.94 14.85
C ARG A 269 10.68 -4.00 13.66
N LEU A 270 10.72 -4.56 12.47
CA LEU A 270 10.57 -3.87 11.20
C LEU A 270 9.45 -4.53 10.37
N ALA A 271 8.50 -3.75 9.90
CA ALA A 271 7.47 -4.19 8.97
C ALA A 271 7.61 -3.49 7.62
N ILE A 272 7.21 -4.15 6.53
CA ILE A 272 6.98 -3.50 5.25
C ILE A 272 5.49 -3.55 4.89
N ALA A 273 5.01 -2.56 4.14
CA ALA A 273 3.61 -2.42 3.76
C ALA A 273 3.45 -1.77 2.38
N GLY A 274 2.27 -1.92 1.77
CA GLY A 274 1.97 -1.37 0.45
C GLY A 274 2.31 -2.30 -0.71
N GLY A 275 1.87 -1.95 -1.92
CA GLY A 275 1.96 -2.83 -3.09
C GLY A 275 3.38 -3.28 -3.45
N VAL A 276 4.38 -2.40 -3.29
CA VAL A 276 5.80 -2.73 -3.56
C VAL A 276 6.36 -3.71 -2.52
N ALA A 277 5.78 -3.81 -1.33
CA ALA A 277 6.12 -4.83 -0.34
C ALA A 277 5.88 -6.27 -0.83
N SER A 278 5.19 -6.47 -1.97
CA SER A 278 5.07 -7.76 -2.64
C SER A 278 6.28 -8.13 -3.51
N ASN A 279 7.19 -7.17 -3.81
CA ASN A 279 8.38 -7.39 -4.65
C ASN A 279 9.32 -8.44 -4.04
N GLY A 280 9.67 -9.46 -4.82
CA GLY A 280 10.45 -10.60 -4.35
C GLY A 280 11.88 -10.24 -3.93
N ALA A 281 12.54 -9.37 -4.69
CA ALA A 281 13.91 -8.94 -4.37
C ALA A 281 13.95 -8.09 -3.10
N LEU A 282 12.99 -7.17 -2.92
CA LEU A 282 12.88 -6.38 -1.70
C LEU A 282 12.66 -7.26 -0.47
N ARG A 283 11.75 -8.22 -0.55
CA ARG A 283 11.47 -9.15 0.57
C ARG A 283 12.71 -9.93 0.97
N ALA A 284 13.41 -10.49 0.00
CA ALA A 284 14.63 -11.28 0.26
C ALA A 284 15.76 -10.43 0.84
N ALA A 285 16.00 -9.23 0.30
CA ALA A 285 17.05 -8.34 0.77
C ALA A 285 16.74 -7.79 2.19
N MET A 286 15.49 -7.44 2.45
CA MET A 286 15.06 -6.94 3.76
C MET A 286 15.15 -8.04 4.82
N GLU A 287 14.70 -9.27 4.52
CA GLU A 287 14.76 -10.42 5.40
C GLU A 287 16.22 -10.75 5.79
N ALA A 288 17.11 -10.84 4.79
CA ALA A 288 18.54 -11.10 5.02
C ALA A 288 19.22 -9.99 5.86
N SER A 289 18.86 -8.72 5.60
CA SER A 289 19.43 -7.61 6.35
C SER A 289 18.90 -7.54 7.79
N CYS A 290 17.64 -7.82 8.00
CA CYS A 290 17.04 -7.90 9.34
C CYS A 290 17.63 -9.06 10.15
N GLU A 291 17.81 -10.24 9.53
CA GLU A 291 18.43 -11.41 10.18
C GLU A 291 19.87 -11.08 10.64
N LYS A 292 20.66 -10.45 9.78
CA LYS A 292 22.03 -10.04 10.09
C LYS A 292 22.10 -9.09 11.28
N GLU A 293 21.15 -8.19 11.43
CA GLU A 293 21.12 -7.18 12.50
C GLU A 293 20.29 -7.61 13.72
N GLY A 294 19.69 -8.81 13.71
CA GLY A 294 18.88 -9.34 14.81
C GLY A 294 17.51 -8.65 14.96
N ILE A 295 16.98 -8.10 13.87
CA ILE A 295 15.70 -7.41 13.80
C ILE A 295 14.63 -8.42 13.35
N ARG A 296 13.48 -8.45 14.04
CA ARG A 296 12.32 -9.26 13.59
C ARG A 296 11.64 -8.59 12.43
N PHE A 297 11.54 -9.30 11.31
CA PHE A 297 10.96 -8.80 10.08
C PHE A 297 9.52 -9.28 9.92
N TYR A 298 8.62 -8.34 9.54
CA TYR A 298 7.20 -8.58 9.31
C TYR A 298 6.79 -8.11 7.92
N ARG A 299 5.99 -8.90 7.25
CA ARG A 299 5.48 -8.59 5.91
C ARG A 299 4.13 -9.27 5.68
N PRO A 300 3.15 -8.58 5.07
CA PRO A 300 1.90 -9.23 4.72
C PRO A 300 2.09 -10.19 3.53
N SER A 301 1.19 -11.18 3.39
CA SER A 301 1.11 -11.94 2.15
C SER A 301 0.71 -11.01 0.97
N PRO A 302 1.03 -11.39 -0.28
CA PRO A 302 0.81 -10.53 -1.45
C PRO A 302 -0.63 -10.00 -1.59
N ILE A 303 -1.62 -10.79 -1.19
CA ILE A 303 -3.04 -10.39 -1.26
C ILE A 303 -3.37 -9.20 -0.35
N PHE A 304 -2.64 -9.01 0.75
CA PHE A 304 -2.83 -7.92 1.70
C PHE A 304 -1.84 -6.75 1.49
N CYS A 305 -0.88 -6.91 0.56
CA CYS A 305 0.02 -5.82 0.19
C CYS A 305 -0.65 -4.79 -0.73
N THR A 306 -1.47 -5.25 -1.68
CA THR A 306 -2.22 -4.38 -2.59
C THR A 306 -3.49 -3.85 -1.94
N ASP A 307 -4.16 -2.89 -2.58
CA ASP A 307 -5.37 -2.28 -2.06
C ASP A 307 -6.46 -3.32 -1.84
N ASN A 308 -6.98 -3.37 -0.62
CA ASN A 308 -8.00 -4.32 -0.20
C ASN A 308 -8.79 -3.76 1.00
N ALA A 309 -9.99 -4.26 1.23
CA ALA A 309 -10.81 -3.77 2.32
C ALA A 309 -10.51 -4.42 3.68
N ALA A 310 -9.82 -5.57 3.73
CA ALA A 310 -9.45 -6.18 4.99
C ALA A 310 -8.49 -5.29 5.78
N MET A 311 -7.50 -4.68 5.13
CA MET A 311 -6.58 -3.72 5.75
C MET A 311 -7.32 -2.52 6.35
N ILE A 312 -8.38 -2.06 5.67
CA ILE A 312 -9.24 -0.95 6.12
C ILE A 312 -10.10 -1.39 7.31
N GLY A 313 -10.61 -2.63 7.29
CA GLY A 313 -11.39 -3.19 8.40
C GLY A 313 -10.57 -3.34 9.68
N VAL A 314 -9.31 -3.74 9.56
CA VAL A 314 -8.37 -3.80 10.68
C VAL A 314 -8.11 -2.41 11.26
N ALA A 315 -7.77 -1.43 10.42
CA ALA A 315 -7.55 -0.05 10.86
C ALA A 315 -8.83 0.55 11.49
N ALA A 316 -9.99 0.33 10.85
CA ALA A 316 -11.29 0.78 11.36
C ALA A 316 -11.63 0.19 12.73
N TYR A 317 -11.28 -1.08 12.99
CA TYR A 317 -11.48 -1.69 14.30
C TYR A 317 -10.70 -0.96 15.39
N TYR A 318 -9.42 -0.71 15.19
CA TYR A 318 -8.61 -0.01 16.19
C TYR A 318 -9.09 1.42 16.41
N GLU A 319 -9.51 2.12 15.36
CA GLU A 319 -10.17 3.43 15.50
C GLU A 319 -11.51 3.32 16.26
N TYR A 320 -12.30 2.30 15.93
CA TYR A 320 -13.59 2.08 16.59
C TYR A 320 -13.45 1.83 18.09
N ILE A 321 -12.54 0.96 18.54
CA ILE A 321 -12.34 0.69 19.97
C ILE A 321 -11.75 1.86 20.73
N ARG A 322 -10.99 2.75 20.07
CA ARG A 322 -10.50 4.01 20.62
C ARG A 322 -11.60 5.08 20.77
N GLY A 323 -12.79 4.80 20.26
CA GLY A 323 -13.93 5.72 20.35
C GLY A 323 -14.09 6.66 19.14
N THR A 324 -13.30 6.51 18.08
CA THR A 324 -13.44 7.32 16.86
C THR A 324 -14.79 7.06 16.20
N ARG A 325 -15.53 8.15 15.96
CA ARG A 325 -16.82 8.14 15.25
C ARG A 325 -16.88 9.38 14.38
N HIS A 326 -17.21 9.17 13.12
CA HIS A 326 -17.40 10.28 12.19
C HIS A 326 -18.88 10.60 12.02
N SER A 327 -19.16 11.87 11.83
CA SER A 327 -20.51 12.34 11.53
C SER A 327 -20.81 12.24 10.02
N TRP A 328 -22.00 12.68 9.63
CA TRP A 328 -22.44 12.62 8.23
C TRP A 328 -21.75 13.65 7.32
N ASP A 329 -20.91 14.52 7.87
CA ASP A 329 -20.08 15.45 7.11
C ASP A 329 -18.75 14.86 6.67
N LEU A 330 -18.39 13.61 7.09
CA LEU A 330 -17.21 12.91 6.56
C LEU A 330 -17.20 13.01 5.04
N ASN A 331 -16.09 13.46 4.47
CA ASN A 331 -15.94 13.65 3.03
C ASN A 331 -14.61 13.10 2.54
N ALA A 332 -14.49 12.93 1.23
CA ALA A 332 -13.23 12.54 0.60
C ALA A 332 -12.16 13.62 0.77
N VAL A 333 -10.96 13.22 1.20
CA VAL A 333 -9.79 14.10 1.35
C VAL A 333 -8.64 13.52 0.50
N PRO A 334 -8.52 13.92 -0.79
CA PRO A 334 -7.60 13.30 -1.74
C PRO A 334 -6.13 13.35 -1.33
N ASN A 335 -5.73 14.42 -0.63
CA ASN A 335 -4.35 14.69 -0.23
C ASN A 335 -4.17 14.59 1.29
N LEU A 336 -4.95 13.73 1.96
CA LEU A 336 -4.86 13.52 3.40
C LEU A 336 -3.45 13.05 3.76
N LYS A 337 -2.80 13.77 4.68
CA LYS A 337 -1.45 13.39 5.09
C LYS A 337 -1.50 12.37 6.22
N LEU A 338 -0.54 11.47 6.24
CA LEU A 338 -0.42 10.47 7.31
C LEU A 338 -0.31 11.16 8.67
N GLY A 339 -1.19 10.75 9.62
CA GLY A 339 -1.31 11.36 10.93
C GLY A 339 -2.29 12.54 11.02
N GLU A 340 -2.83 13.04 9.88
CA GLU A 340 -3.97 13.97 9.87
C GLU A 340 -5.30 13.18 9.94
N ARG A 341 -6.33 13.81 10.52
CA ARG A 341 -7.65 13.19 10.74
C ARG A 341 -8.78 14.16 10.42
#